data_fb10513074c8a690090c728049a70ea6
#
_entry.id   fb10513074c8a690090c728049a70ea6
#
_cell.length_a   1.000
_cell.length_b   1.000
_cell.length_c   1.000
_cell.angle_alpha   90.00
_cell.angle_beta   90.00
_cell.angle_gamma   90.00
#
_symmetry.space_group_name_H-M   'P 1'
#
loop_
_entity.id
_entity.type
_entity.pdbx_description
1 polymer ?
#
loop_
_entity_poly.entity_id
_entity_poly.type
_entity_poly.pdbx_seq_one_letter_code
_entity_poly.pdbx_strand_id
1 'polypeptide(L)'
;REEAYMFRSGKVRTAEVSAGEQAYIDAIGRMYAMRRCAEELAAVYQISCRTQDGRVAVALADELHRFGLSAWPNCEYVDVVPKGVGKAPAVAAVAAHFGVASGRVYTAGDGRNDMEMLSRFRGFAMSRAEECVRRAASWTVKTGGEALEQVCGEAFA
;
A
#
# COMPACT_ATOMS: atom_id res chain seq x y z
N ARG A 1 -21.64 1.71 0.10
CA ARG A 1 -20.49 2.57 0.43
C ARG A 1 -19.77 1.92 1.59
N GLU A 2 -18.54 1.50 1.40
CA GLU A 2 -17.68 1.10 2.50
C GLU A 2 -17.32 2.36 3.27
N GLU A 3 -17.48 2.32 4.59
CA GLU A 3 -17.14 3.43 5.47
C GLU A 3 -15.77 3.13 6.09
N ALA A 4 -14.86 4.09 6.01
CA ALA A 4 -13.56 3.99 6.67
C ALA A 4 -13.66 4.56 8.09
N TYR A 5 -13.04 3.87 9.04
CA TYR A 5 -13.04 4.23 10.46
C TYR A 5 -11.61 4.45 10.94
N MET A 6 -11.43 5.34 11.88
CA MET A 6 -10.13 5.68 12.43
C MET A 6 -10.07 5.46 13.93
N PHE A 7 -9.05 4.69 14.36
CA PHE A 7 -8.75 4.46 15.77
C PHE A 7 -7.40 5.03 16.16
N ARG A 8 -7.25 5.41 17.39
CA ARG A 8 -5.96 5.75 17.96
C ARG A 8 -5.76 5.01 19.29
N SER A 9 -4.71 4.20 19.38
CA SER A 9 -4.22 3.51 20.57
C SER A 9 -5.26 2.75 21.41
N GLY A 10 -6.09 1.91 20.82
CA GLY A 10 -7.02 1.03 21.53
C GLY A 10 -8.09 1.72 22.39
N LYS A 11 -8.04 3.04 22.46
CA LYS A 11 -9.08 3.92 22.99
C LYS A 11 -9.25 5.04 21.99
N VAL A 12 -10.46 5.31 21.58
CA VAL A 12 -10.77 6.49 20.78
C VAL A 12 -10.41 7.70 21.63
N ARG A 13 -9.22 8.21 21.43
CA ARG A 13 -8.80 9.49 22.00
C ARG A 13 -8.84 10.51 20.88
N THR A 14 -9.48 11.62 21.14
CA THR A 14 -9.35 12.86 20.35
C THR A 14 -7.99 13.53 20.62
N ALA A 15 -6.98 12.76 21.09
CA ALA A 15 -5.73 13.28 21.60
C ALA A 15 -4.87 13.83 20.45
N GLU A 16 -4.51 15.06 20.63
CA GLU A 16 -3.32 15.77 20.17
C GLU A 16 -2.63 15.24 18.90
N VAL A 17 -3.27 15.48 17.79
CA VAL A 17 -2.62 15.47 16.47
C VAL A 17 -2.09 16.88 16.20
N SER A 18 -0.94 16.99 15.56
CA SER A 18 -0.46 18.28 15.06
C SER A 18 -1.44 18.87 14.05
N ALA A 19 -1.41 20.17 13.86
CA ALA A 19 -2.29 20.85 12.88
C ALA A 19 -2.12 20.26 11.45
N GLY A 20 -0.89 19.87 11.07
CA GLY A 20 -0.63 19.21 9.78
C GLY A 20 -1.23 17.81 9.68
N GLU A 21 -1.14 17.02 10.72
CA GLU A 21 -1.78 15.69 10.77
C GLU A 21 -3.30 15.81 10.75
N GLN A 22 -3.86 16.79 11.46
CA GLN A 22 -5.31 17.01 11.44
C GLN A 22 -5.78 17.42 10.05
N ALA A 23 -5.04 18.29 9.35
CA ALA A 23 -5.37 18.68 7.97
C ALA A 23 -5.34 17.49 7.00
N TYR A 24 -4.33 16.61 7.15
CA TYR A 24 -4.23 15.37 6.37
C TYR A 24 -5.39 14.40 6.66
N ILE A 25 -5.70 14.18 7.93
CA ILE A 25 -6.83 13.35 8.37
C ILE A 25 -8.16 13.88 7.83
N ASP A 26 -8.36 15.20 7.88
CA ASP A 26 -9.58 15.83 7.39
C ASP A 26 -9.69 15.74 5.86
N ALA A 27 -8.57 15.85 5.15
CA ALA A 27 -8.54 15.69 3.70
C ALA A 27 -8.90 14.25 3.28
N ILE A 28 -8.27 13.25 3.91
CA ILE A 28 -8.58 11.83 3.69
C ILE A 28 -10.00 11.52 4.14
N GLY A 29 -10.43 12.01 5.30
CA GLY A 29 -11.78 11.83 5.82
C GLY A 29 -12.86 12.31 4.86
N ARG A 30 -12.65 13.43 4.19
CA ARG A 30 -13.56 13.93 3.15
C ARG A 30 -13.54 13.04 1.90
N MET A 31 -12.36 12.58 1.48
CA MET A 31 -12.19 11.76 0.27
C MET A 31 -12.87 10.39 0.42
N TYR A 32 -12.73 9.75 1.58
CA TYR A 32 -13.19 8.39 1.81
C TYR A 32 -14.43 8.29 2.71
N ALA A 33 -15.08 9.41 3.04
CA ALA A 33 -16.22 9.46 3.96
C ALA A 33 -15.92 8.78 5.32
N MET A 34 -14.72 9.02 5.86
CA MET A 34 -14.28 8.45 7.13
C MET A 34 -15.04 9.05 8.31
N ARG A 35 -15.33 8.21 9.31
CA ARG A 35 -15.90 8.61 10.59
C ARG A 35 -14.98 8.23 11.74
N ARG A 36 -14.98 9.01 12.82
CA ARG A 36 -14.38 8.59 14.08
C ARG A 36 -15.30 7.58 14.72
N CYS A 37 -14.76 6.40 15.03
CA CYS A 37 -15.52 5.33 15.67
C CYS A 37 -15.07 5.18 17.12
N ALA A 38 -16.04 5.15 18.03
CA ALA A 38 -15.85 4.88 19.46
C ALA A 38 -16.32 3.47 19.84
N GLU A 39 -16.95 2.75 18.92
CA GLU A 39 -17.61 1.47 19.14
C GLU A 39 -16.76 0.32 18.61
N GLU A 40 -17.07 -0.91 19.03
CA GLU A 40 -16.47 -2.10 18.47
C GLU A 40 -16.84 -2.25 17.00
N LEU A 41 -15.84 -2.51 16.15
CA LEU A 41 -16.06 -2.76 14.75
C LEU A 41 -16.34 -4.24 14.49
N ALA A 42 -17.33 -4.52 13.69
CA ALA A 42 -17.66 -5.89 13.27
C ALA A 42 -16.56 -6.50 12.38
N ALA A 43 -15.84 -5.67 11.62
CA ALA A 43 -14.71 -6.09 10.79
C ALA A 43 -13.69 -4.97 10.65
N VAL A 44 -12.42 -5.33 10.61
CA VAL A 44 -11.30 -4.42 10.36
C VAL A 44 -10.55 -4.94 9.14
N TYR A 45 -10.50 -4.14 8.08
CA TYR A 45 -9.82 -4.50 6.83
C TYR A 45 -8.36 -4.06 6.81
N GLN A 46 -8.05 -2.95 7.48
CA GLN A 46 -6.70 -2.42 7.60
C GLN A 46 -6.54 -1.63 8.90
N ILE A 47 -5.38 -1.74 9.49
CA ILE A 47 -4.94 -0.91 10.61
C ILE A 47 -3.66 -0.20 10.16
N SER A 48 -3.64 1.14 10.26
CA SER A 48 -2.42 1.93 10.04
C SER A 48 -1.89 2.42 11.39
N CYS A 49 -0.69 2.00 11.74
CA CYS A 49 -0.02 2.38 12.97
C CYS A 49 1.08 3.39 12.68
N ARG A 50 1.08 4.54 13.35
CA ARG A 50 2.21 5.46 13.31
C ARG A 50 3.27 5.04 14.32
N THR A 51 4.52 5.02 13.90
CA THR A 51 5.71 4.76 14.73
C THR A 51 6.52 6.04 14.92
N GLN A 52 7.64 5.94 15.65
CA GLN A 52 8.52 7.08 15.88
C GLN A 52 9.32 7.46 14.63
N ASP A 53 9.75 6.46 13.87
CA ASP A 53 10.51 6.62 12.62
C ASP A 53 10.39 5.36 11.72
N GLY A 54 10.93 5.47 10.49
CA GLY A 54 10.85 4.38 9.51
C GLY A 54 11.59 3.10 9.92
N ARG A 55 12.61 3.15 10.79
CA ARG A 55 13.32 1.95 11.27
C ARG A 55 12.44 1.17 12.23
N VAL A 56 11.73 1.88 13.09
CA VAL A 56 10.75 1.28 14.01
C VAL A 56 9.59 0.70 13.20
N ALA A 57 9.15 1.37 12.13
CA ALA A 57 8.12 0.84 11.23
C ALA A 57 8.54 -0.49 10.57
N VAL A 58 9.77 -0.58 10.07
CA VAL A 58 10.32 -1.83 9.49
C VAL A 58 10.37 -2.94 10.54
N ALA A 59 10.93 -2.66 11.72
CA ALA A 59 11.04 -3.66 12.80
C ALA A 59 9.67 -4.16 13.27
N LEU A 60 8.69 -3.26 13.38
CA LEU A 60 7.31 -3.63 13.74
C LEU A 60 6.65 -4.48 12.64
N ALA A 61 6.84 -4.13 11.37
CA ALA A 61 6.30 -4.93 10.27
C ALA A 61 6.88 -6.35 10.25
N ASP A 62 8.20 -6.48 10.46
CA ASP A 62 8.87 -7.78 10.55
C ASP A 62 8.34 -8.63 11.73
N GLU A 63 8.08 -8.00 12.86
CA GLU A 63 7.51 -8.69 14.02
C GLU A 63 6.08 -9.14 13.75
N LEU A 64 5.24 -8.29 13.14
CA LEU A 64 3.86 -8.61 12.80
C LEU A 64 3.74 -9.73 11.79
N HIS A 65 4.68 -9.86 10.86
CA HIS A 65 4.75 -11.01 9.95
C HIS A 65 4.91 -12.34 10.68
N ARG A 66 5.64 -12.39 11.81
CA ARG A 66 5.78 -13.61 12.64
C ARG A 66 4.48 -14.06 13.27
N PHE A 67 3.54 -13.13 13.47
CA PHE A 67 2.18 -13.44 13.93
C PHE A 67 1.20 -13.78 12.78
N GLY A 68 1.69 -13.93 11.56
CA GLY A 68 0.88 -14.33 10.41
C GLY A 68 0.02 -13.21 9.83
N LEU A 69 0.33 -11.95 10.17
CA LEU A 69 -0.28 -10.77 9.56
C LEU A 69 0.52 -10.31 8.34
N SER A 70 -0.10 -9.65 7.40
CA SER A 70 0.60 -8.90 6.36
C SER A 70 0.78 -7.46 6.86
N ALA A 71 2.03 -7.02 6.99
CA ALA A 71 2.36 -5.70 7.49
C ALA A 71 3.39 -5.03 6.58
N TRP A 72 3.13 -3.80 6.19
CA TRP A 72 3.94 -3.07 5.22
C TRP A 72 4.43 -1.75 5.80
N PRO A 73 5.75 -1.53 5.92
CA PRO A 73 6.27 -0.25 6.35
C PRO A 73 6.10 0.79 5.24
N ASN A 74 5.65 1.97 5.63
CA ASN A 74 5.42 3.10 4.75
C ASN A 74 5.87 4.39 5.47
N CYS A 75 7.12 4.81 5.26
CA CYS A 75 7.78 5.85 6.04
C CYS A 75 7.72 5.52 7.55
N GLU A 76 7.10 6.39 8.35
CA GLU A 76 6.87 6.16 9.79
C GLU A 76 5.59 5.39 10.11
N TYR A 77 4.85 4.92 9.10
CA TYR A 77 3.63 4.13 9.30
C TYR A 77 3.86 2.66 9.01
N VAL A 78 3.03 1.82 9.62
CA VAL A 78 2.88 0.41 9.28
C VAL A 78 1.43 0.14 8.96
N ASP A 79 1.18 -0.29 7.74
CA ASP A 79 -0.13 -0.75 7.29
C ASP A 79 -0.25 -2.25 7.53
N VAL A 80 -1.20 -2.65 8.37
CA VAL A 80 -1.46 -4.04 8.76
C VAL A 80 -2.77 -4.49 8.15
N VAL A 81 -2.74 -5.58 7.40
CA VAL A 81 -3.89 -6.18 6.75
C VAL A 81 -3.96 -7.69 7.04
N PRO A 82 -5.12 -8.33 6.86
CA PRO A 82 -5.22 -9.79 6.97
C PRO A 82 -4.24 -10.50 6.03
N LYS A 83 -3.80 -11.69 6.43
CA LYS A 83 -2.89 -12.51 5.61
C LYS A 83 -3.49 -12.75 4.22
N GLY A 84 -2.67 -12.59 3.19
CA GLY A 84 -3.07 -12.79 1.80
C GLY A 84 -3.76 -11.58 1.15
N VAL A 85 -3.98 -10.50 1.90
CA VAL A 85 -4.42 -9.21 1.38
C VAL A 85 -3.19 -8.38 1.02
N GLY A 86 -3.20 -7.77 -0.17
CA GLY A 86 -2.09 -6.95 -0.63
C GLY A 86 -2.27 -6.56 -2.10
N LYS A 87 -1.33 -5.75 -2.62
CA LYS A 87 -1.42 -5.22 -4.00
C LYS A 87 -1.32 -6.34 -5.04
N ALA A 88 -0.44 -7.31 -4.87
CA ALA A 88 -0.27 -8.39 -5.82
C ALA A 88 -1.50 -9.32 -5.91
N PRO A 89 -2.09 -9.80 -4.82
CA PRO A 89 -3.36 -10.53 -4.86
C PRO A 89 -4.51 -9.71 -5.47
N ALA A 90 -4.60 -8.42 -5.15
CA ALA A 90 -5.64 -7.55 -5.71
C ALA A 90 -5.51 -7.41 -7.23
N VAL A 91 -4.31 -7.13 -7.73
CA VAL A 91 -4.05 -7.07 -9.19
C VAL A 91 -4.36 -8.40 -9.85
N ALA A 92 -3.98 -9.53 -9.24
CA ALA A 92 -4.29 -10.86 -9.77
C ALA A 92 -5.81 -11.10 -9.86
N ALA A 93 -6.58 -10.71 -8.85
CA ALA A 93 -8.03 -10.85 -8.85
C ALA A 93 -8.68 -10.00 -9.95
N VAL A 94 -8.22 -8.75 -10.13
CA VAL A 94 -8.70 -7.87 -11.20
C VAL A 94 -8.35 -8.45 -12.58
N ALA A 95 -7.11 -8.91 -12.79
CA ALA A 95 -6.68 -9.52 -14.03
C ALA A 95 -7.53 -10.77 -14.38
N ALA A 96 -7.78 -11.62 -13.38
CA ALA A 96 -8.63 -12.80 -13.55
C ALA A 96 -10.08 -12.42 -13.90
N HIS A 97 -10.63 -11.40 -13.25
CA HIS A 97 -11.99 -10.91 -13.54
C HIS A 97 -12.14 -10.45 -14.98
N PHE A 98 -11.13 -9.81 -15.55
CA PHE A 98 -11.13 -9.37 -16.95
C PHE A 98 -10.56 -10.40 -17.93
N GLY A 99 -10.21 -11.61 -17.48
CA GLY A 99 -9.63 -12.65 -18.34
C GLY A 99 -8.24 -12.29 -18.90
N VAL A 100 -7.50 -11.42 -18.22
CA VAL A 100 -6.16 -10.98 -18.64
C VAL A 100 -5.10 -11.90 -18.07
N ALA A 101 -4.28 -12.50 -18.95
CA ALA A 101 -3.16 -13.35 -18.53
C ALA A 101 -2.10 -12.52 -17.78
N SER A 102 -1.51 -13.08 -16.72
CA SER A 102 -0.52 -12.40 -15.86
C SER A 102 0.66 -11.79 -16.64
N GLY A 103 1.12 -12.45 -17.71
CA GLY A 103 2.17 -11.94 -18.59
C GLY A 103 1.80 -10.70 -19.41
N ARG A 104 0.53 -10.28 -19.39
CA ARG A 104 0.03 -9.06 -20.04
C ARG A 104 -0.36 -7.98 -19.04
N VAL A 105 -0.09 -8.20 -17.77
CA VAL A 105 -0.35 -7.23 -16.69
C VAL A 105 0.93 -6.46 -16.42
N TYR A 106 0.85 -5.16 -16.52
CA TYR A 106 1.93 -4.23 -16.19
C TYR A 106 1.60 -3.52 -14.89
N THR A 107 2.60 -3.35 -14.04
CA THR A 107 2.46 -2.70 -12.74
C THR A 107 3.58 -1.69 -12.54
N ALA A 108 3.33 -0.65 -11.75
CA ALA A 108 4.34 0.34 -11.40
C ALA A 108 4.27 0.66 -9.91
N GLY A 109 5.43 0.90 -9.28
CA GLY A 109 5.50 1.19 -7.86
C GLY A 109 6.86 1.71 -7.40
N ASP A 110 6.92 2.19 -6.16
CA ASP A 110 8.14 2.73 -5.55
C ASP A 110 8.33 2.32 -4.09
N GLY A 111 7.34 1.67 -3.48
CA GLY A 111 7.36 1.24 -2.09
C GLY A 111 7.69 -0.24 -1.90
N ARG A 112 8.10 -0.61 -0.68
CA ARG A 112 8.32 -2.02 -0.32
C ARG A 112 7.05 -2.85 -0.42
N ASN A 113 5.89 -2.25 -0.19
CA ASN A 113 4.58 -2.88 -0.34
C ASN A 113 4.20 -3.15 -1.82
N ASP A 114 5.00 -2.66 -2.78
CA ASP A 114 4.84 -2.93 -4.21
C ASP A 114 5.68 -4.12 -4.68
N MET A 115 6.69 -4.56 -3.92
CA MET A 115 7.70 -5.52 -4.37
C MET A 115 7.09 -6.83 -4.88
N GLU A 116 6.11 -7.40 -4.16
CA GLU A 116 5.43 -8.61 -4.59
C GLU A 116 4.71 -8.41 -5.94
N MET A 117 4.02 -7.29 -6.09
CA MET A 117 3.32 -6.92 -7.32
C MET A 117 4.31 -6.72 -8.48
N LEU A 118 5.41 -6.00 -8.24
CA LEU A 118 6.44 -5.73 -9.25
C LEU A 118 7.16 -7.00 -9.72
N SER A 119 7.37 -7.97 -8.81
CA SER A 119 8.02 -9.25 -9.15
C SER A 119 7.08 -10.26 -9.81
N ARG A 120 5.79 -10.21 -9.47
CA ARG A 120 4.79 -11.17 -9.97
C ARG A 120 4.29 -10.84 -11.38
N PHE A 121 4.29 -9.56 -11.73
CA PHE A 121 3.81 -9.06 -13.02
C PHE A 121 4.95 -8.38 -13.79
N ARG A 122 4.65 -7.76 -14.91
CA ARG A 122 5.62 -6.95 -15.65
C ARG A 122 5.80 -5.60 -14.95
N GLY A 123 6.69 -5.58 -13.96
CA GLY A 123 6.84 -4.48 -13.00
C GLY A 123 7.81 -3.39 -13.45
N PHE A 124 7.40 -2.13 -13.27
CA PHE A 124 8.21 -0.94 -13.40
C PHE A 124 8.46 -0.33 -12.02
N ALA A 125 9.70 -0.29 -11.56
CA ALA A 125 10.06 0.45 -10.36
C ALA A 125 10.42 1.90 -10.70
N MET A 126 10.00 2.83 -9.84
CA MET A 126 10.46 4.20 -9.96
C MET A 126 11.96 4.30 -9.64
N SER A 127 12.73 5.09 -10.40
CA SER A 127 14.18 5.25 -10.23
C SER A 127 14.57 5.78 -8.84
N ARG A 128 13.67 6.52 -8.18
CA ARG A 128 13.84 7.03 -6.81
C ARG A 128 13.55 5.99 -5.72
N ALA A 129 13.00 4.82 -6.08
CA ALA A 129 12.71 3.76 -5.14
C ALA A 129 13.98 3.19 -4.50
N GLU A 130 13.84 2.56 -3.34
CA GLU A 130 14.92 1.81 -2.71
C GLU A 130 15.46 0.72 -3.65
N GLU A 131 16.73 0.36 -3.48
CA GLU A 131 17.39 -0.62 -4.34
C GLU A 131 16.69 -1.98 -4.32
N CYS A 132 16.19 -2.43 -3.17
CA CYS A 132 15.43 -3.68 -3.05
C CYS A 132 14.16 -3.67 -3.90
N VAL A 133 13.47 -2.52 -3.98
CA VAL A 133 12.26 -2.35 -4.81
C VAL A 133 12.63 -2.37 -6.30
N ARG A 134 13.70 -1.66 -6.69
CA ARG A 134 14.18 -1.69 -8.08
C ARG A 134 14.60 -3.08 -8.53
N ARG A 135 15.23 -3.86 -7.66
CA ARG A 135 15.62 -5.26 -7.95
C ARG A 135 14.44 -6.22 -8.09
N ALA A 136 13.29 -5.89 -7.50
CA ALA A 136 12.07 -6.70 -7.60
C ALA A 136 11.34 -6.50 -8.94
N ALA A 137 11.63 -5.41 -9.66
CA ALA A 137 10.95 -5.05 -10.90
C ALA A 137 11.73 -5.53 -12.14
N SER A 138 11.03 -5.65 -13.27
CA SER A 138 11.64 -5.97 -14.57
C SER A 138 12.35 -4.76 -15.17
N TRP A 139 11.86 -3.55 -14.92
CA TRP A 139 12.39 -2.29 -15.46
C TRP A 139 12.40 -1.19 -14.40
N THR A 140 13.25 -0.21 -14.64
CA THR A 140 13.30 1.02 -13.83
C THR A 140 13.03 2.22 -14.73
N VAL A 141 12.10 3.09 -14.32
CA VAL A 141 11.68 4.28 -15.05
C VAL A 141 11.71 5.51 -14.15
N LYS A 142 11.81 6.69 -14.74
CA LYS A 142 11.77 7.96 -13.99
C LYS A 142 10.35 8.42 -13.71
N THR A 143 9.43 8.14 -14.63
CA THR A 143 8.05 8.58 -14.57
C THR A 143 7.08 7.46 -14.98
N GLY A 144 5.81 7.56 -14.55
CA GLY A 144 4.76 6.69 -15.04
C GLY A 144 4.50 6.85 -16.55
N GLY A 145 4.78 8.04 -17.11
CA GLY A 145 4.72 8.28 -18.56
C GLY A 145 5.69 7.40 -19.34
N GLU A 146 6.96 7.34 -18.91
CA GLU A 146 7.96 6.44 -19.53
C GLU A 146 7.52 4.96 -19.49
N ALA A 147 6.90 4.52 -18.38
CA ALA A 147 6.37 3.16 -18.28
C ALA A 147 5.26 2.93 -19.32
N LEU A 148 4.34 3.88 -19.47
CA LEU A 148 3.26 3.79 -20.46
C LEU A 148 3.78 3.79 -21.89
N GLU A 149 4.75 4.66 -22.21
CA GLU A 149 5.39 4.71 -23.54
C GLU A 149 6.04 3.38 -23.89
N GLN A 150 6.73 2.76 -22.94
CA GLN A 150 7.34 1.45 -23.13
C GLN A 150 6.29 0.35 -23.38
N VAL A 151 5.22 0.32 -22.59
CA VAL A 151 4.11 -0.64 -22.75
C VAL A 151 3.42 -0.45 -24.11
N CYS A 152 3.15 0.81 -24.50
CA CYS A 152 2.53 1.10 -25.80
C CYS A 152 3.45 0.73 -26.95
N GLY A 153 4.77 1.00 -26.84
CA GLY A 153 5.76 0.60 -27.83
C GLY A 153 5.83 -0.91 -28.05
N GLU A 154 5.76 -1.70 -26.97
CA GLU A 154 5.71 -3.17 -27.06
C GLU A 154 4.37 -3.71 -27.62
N ALA A 155 3.27 -2.99 -27.41
CA ALA A 155 1.95 -3.43 -27.87
C ALA A 155 1.73 -3.21 -29.37
N PHE A 156 2.51 -2.34 -30.00
CA PHE A 156 2.40 -1.97 -31.41
C PHE A 156 3.62 -2.39 -32.25
N ALA A 157 4.58 -3.09 -31.66
CA ALA A 157 5.73 -3.69 -32.34
C ALA A 157 5.47 -5.16 -32.67
#